data_03cf56ea17e5628954ce58a56e4c915c
#
_entry.id   03cf56ea17e5628954ce58a56e4c915c
#
_cell.length_a   1.000
_cell.length_b   1.000
_cell.length_c   1.000
_cell.angle_alpha   90.00
_cell.angle_beta   90.00
_cell.angle_gamma   90.00
#
_symmetry.space_group_name_H-M   'P 1'
#
loop_
_entity.id
_entity.type
_entity.pdbx_description
1 polymer ?
#
loop_
_entity_poly.entity_id
_entity_poly.type
_entity_poly.pdbx_seq_one_letter_code
_entity_poly.pdbx_strand_id
1 'polypeptide(L)'
;MLELTSSEFIYTGNPDMNEGKMTRLRASIVCEPTLAMCARQIHLQEYIMLGKGEDLTGGRTRDSIISDALEALIGAIYLDGGFANAKEFIHRFVLNDLENKQLFYDSKTILQEVVQAHGLEVEYELTGEEGPEHDKKFHVIAKAGNLFVVKGTGHTKKAAQQQAAYNALLHLKKNGTQFMPKGK
;
A
#
# COMPACT_ATOMS: atom_id res chain seq x y z
N MET A 1 -0.32 -2.52 -19.69
CA MET A 1 -0.46 -1.05 -19.49
C MET A 1 0.28 -0.59 -18.24
N LEU A 2 -0.18 -0.98 -17.06
CA LEU A 2 0.35 -0.54 -15.77
C LEU A 2 1.87 -0.75 -15.63
N GLU A 3 2.36 -1.95 -15.88
CA GLU A 3 3.79 -2.31 -15.83
C GLU A 3 4.65 -1.45 -16.78
N LEU A 4 4.21 -1.27 -18.04
CA LEU A 4 4.95 -0.48 -19.03
C LEU A 4 5.04 0.98 -18.62
N THR A 5 3.92 1.58 -18.25
CA THR A 5 3.86 3.00 -17.85
C THR A 5 4.67 3.25 -16.57
N SER A 6 4.57 2.36 -15.58
CA SER A 6 5.35 2.47 -14.33
C SER A 6 6.85 2.32 -14.59
N SER A 7 7.25 1.38 -15.46
CA SER A 7 8.65 1.19 -15.82
C SER A 7 9.23 2.40 -16.54
N GLU A 8 8.52 2.95 -17.53
CA GLU A 8 8.92 4.17 -18.23
C GLU A 8 9.08 5.35 -17.26
N PHE A 9 8.09 5.55 -16.39
CA PHE A 9 8.10 6.62 -15.41
C PHE A 9 9.30 6.53 -14.45
N ILE A 10 9.56 5.33 -13.90
CA ILE A 10 10.67 5.11 -12.98
C ILE A 10 12.02 5.32 -13.69
N TYR A 11 12.16 4.75 -14.89
CA TYR A 11 13.40 4.83 -15.67
C TYR A 11 13.76 6.28 -16.04
N THR A 12 12.77 7.03 -16.54
CA THR A 12 12.99 8.42 -16.95
C THR A 12 13.19 9.37 -15.78
N GLY A 13 12.54 9.12 -14.65
CA GLY A 13 12.63 9.95 -13.45
C GLY A 13 13.84 9.67 -12.55
N ASN A 14 14.57 8.56 -12.78
CA ASN A 14 15.66 8.13 -11.90
C ASN A 14 16.86 7.59 -12.69
N PRO A 15 17.57 8.44 -13.46
CA PRO A 15 18.63 8.00 -14.37
C PRO A 15 19.81 7.29 -13.68
N ASP A 16 20.07 7.63 -12.41
CA ASP A 16 21.17 7.05 -11.63
C ASP A 16 20.76 5.83 -10.79
N MET A 17 19.49 5.42 -10.88
CA MET A 17 18.99 4.27 -10.12
C MET A 17 19.38 2.96 -10.82
N ASN A 18 19.96 2.01 -10.08
CA ASN A 18 20.26 0.70 -10.63
C ASN A 18 18.99 -0.16 -10.84
N GLU A 19 19.09 -1.18 -11.70
CA GLU A 19 17.98 -2.08 -12.08
C GLU A 19 17.26 -2.69 -10.87
N GLY A 20 18.01 -3.20 -9.89
CA GLY A 20 17.43 -3.84 -8.70
C GLY A 20 16.55 -2.89 -7.89
N LYS A 21 16.97 -1.63 -7.76
CA LYS A 21 16.18 -0.59 -7.08
C LYS A 21 14.95 -0.19 -7.88
N MET A 22 15.08 -0.04 -9.23
CA MET A 22 13.94 0.25 -10.10
C MET A 22 12.89 -0.86 -10.03
N THR A 23 13.31 -2.12 -10.06
CA THR A 23 12.45 -3.30 -9.94
C THR A 23 11.71 -3.31 -8.59
N ARG A 24 12.41 -3.03 -7.48
CA ARG A 24 11.81 -2.94 -6.15
C ARG A 24 10.81 -1.79 -6.03
N LEU A 25 11.17 -0.61 -6.56
CA LEU A 25 10.27 0.55 -6.58
C LEU A 25 9.02 0.24 -7.40
N ARG A 26 9.15 -0.34 -8.60
CA ARG A 26 8.01 -0.76 -9.38
C ARG A 26 7.11 -1.74 -8.61
N ALA A 27 7.69 -2.78 -8.03
CA ALA A 27 6.94 -3.74 -7.23
C ALA A 27 6.15 -3.10 -6.08
N SER A 28 6.71 -2.06 -5.44
CA SER A 28 6.00 -1.33 -4.38
C SER A 28 4.81 -0.51 -4.86
N ILE A 29 4.82 -0.09 -6.12
CA ILE A 29 3.76 0.72 -6.73
C ILE A 29 2.62 -0.15 -7.27
N VAL A 30 2.96 -1.27 -7.93
CA VAL A 30 1.99 -2.10 -8.66
C VAL A 30 1.52 -3.34 -7.88
N CYS A 31 1.88 -3.47 -6.61
CA CYS A 31 1.40 -4.58 -5.79
C CYS A 31 -0.05 -4.36 -5.34
N GLU A 32 -0.74 -5.47 -5.08
CA GLU A 32 -2.14 -5.50 -4.62
C GLU A 32 -2.46 -4.48 -3.52
N PRO A 33 -1.73 -4.39 -2.39
CA PRO A 33 -2.07 -3.44 -1.32
C PRO A 33 -1.98 -1.98 -1.77
N THR A 34 -1.01 -1.64 -2.61
CA THR A 34 -0.84 -0.27 -3.11
C THR A 34 -1.91 0.08 -4.13
N LEU A 35 -2.24 -0.83 -5.05
CA LEU A 35 -3.32 -0.63 -6.01
C LEU A 35 -4.68 -0.53 -5.32
N ALA A 36 -4.94 -1.36 -4.30
CA ALA A 36 -6.16 -1.25 -3.49
C ALA A 36 -6.25 0.09 -2.75
N MET A 37 -5.13 0.60 -2.25
CA MET A 37 -5.06 1.95 -1.66
C MET A 37 -5.40 3.04 -2.70
N CYS A 38 -4.83 2.96 -3.91
CA CYS A 38 -5.13 3.90 -4.99
C CYS A 38 -6.61 3.86 -5.39
N ALA A 39 -7.18 2.66 -5.52
CA ALA A 39 -8.59 2.47 -5.86
C ALA A 39 -9.54 3.06 -4.79
N ARG A 40 -9.19 2.92 -3.50
CA ARG A 40 -9.95 3.55 -2.41
C ARG A 40 -9.89 5.07 -2.43
N GLN A 41 -8.76 5.65 -2.82
CA GLN A 41 -8.63 7.11 -2.96
C GLN A 41 -9.59 7.71 -4.00
N ILE A 42 -9.96 6.93 -5.01
CA ILE A 42 -10.95 7.33 -6.02
C ILE A 42 -12.34 6.73 -5.76
N HIS A 43 -12.56 6.12 -4.60
CA HIS A 43 -13.82 5.49 -4.19
C HIS A 43 -14.32 4.38 -5.14
N LEU A 44 -13.41 3.71 -5.86
CA LEU A 44 -13.78 2.71 -6.88
C LEU A 44 -14.62 1.56 -6.30
N GLN A 45 -14.37 1.16 -5.05
CA GLN A 45 -15.12 0.09 -4.37
C GLN A 45 -16.63 0.33 -4.29
N GLU A 46 -17.08 1.59 -4.36
CA GLU A 46 -18.50 1.96 -4.31
C GLU A 46 -19.22 1.66 -5.63
N TYR A 47 -18.46 1.58 -6.72
CA TYR A 47 -18.98 1.38 -8.08
C TYR A 47 -18.82 -0.04 -8.61
N ILE A 48 -18.14 -0.93 -7.89
CA ILE A 48 -17.96 -2.32 -8.30
C ILE A 48 -19.30 -3.06 -8.17
N MET A 49 -19.69 -3.73 -9.25
CA MET A 49 -20.86 -4.62 -9.25
C MET A 49 -20.42 -6.03 -8.85
N LEU A 50 -20.80 -6.44 -7.66
CA LEU A 50 -20.51 -7.76 -7.10
C LEU A 50 -21.73 -8.68 -7.15
N GLY A 51 -21.50 -9.98 -7.28
CA GLY A 51 -22.53 -10.97 -7.03
C GLY A 51 -22.98 -10.93 -5.55
N LYS A 52 -24.25 -11.29 -5.28
CA LYS A 52 -24.83 -11.21 -3.92
C LYS A 52 -23.99 -11.93 -2.86
N GLY A 53 -23.43 -13.09 -3.17
CA GLY A 53 -22.59 -13.85 -2.25
C GLY A 53 -21.30 -13.12 -1.92
N GLU A 54 -20.60 -12.57 -2.91
CA GLU A 54 -19.36 -11.83 -2.75
C GLU A 54 -19.57 -10.52 -1.96
N ASP A 55 -20.67 -9.81 -2.25
CA ASP A 55 -21.01 -8.56 -1.56
C ASP A 55 -21.32 -8.81 -0.08
N LEU A 56 -22.08 -9.88 0.23
CA LEU A 56 -22.40 -10.29 1.60
C LEU A 56 -21.17 -10.75 2.38
N THR A 57 -20.14 -11.23 1.71
CA THR A 57 -18.89 -11.71 2.34
C THR A 57 -17.78 -10.65 2.38
N GLY A 58 -18.13 -9.37 2.20
CA GLY A 58 -17.19 -8.26 2.33
C GLY A 58 -16.29 -8.04 1.11
N GLY A 59 -16.68 -8.52 -0.08
CA GLY A 59 -15.89 -8.36 -1.31
C GLY A 59 -15.51 -6.91 -1.62
N ARG A 60 -16.40 -5.93 -1.28
CA ARG A 60 -16.12 -4.49 -1.47
C ARG A 60 -14.97 -3.96 -0.62
N THR A 61 -14.55 -4.68 0.41
CA THR A 61 -13.45 -4.26 1.29
C THR A 61 -12.18 -5.07 1.06
N ARG A 62 -12.26 -6.12 0.22
CA ARG A 62 -11.17 -7.05 -0.04
C ARG A 62 -10.16 -6.47 -1.03
N ASP A 63 -8.89 -6.36 -0.61
CA ASP A 63 -7.82 -5.73 -1.40
C ASP A 63 -7.66 -6.36 -2.79
N SER A 64 -7.71 -7.69 -2.90
CA SER A 64 -7.59 -8.38 -4.18
C SER A 64 -8.68 -7.97 -5.19
N ILE A 65 -9.94 -7.88 -4.75
CA ILE A 65 -11.05 -7.48 -5.62
C ILE A 65 -10.93 -6.01 -6.04
N ILE A 66 -10.55 -5.15 -5.10
CA ILE A 66 -10.43 -3.71 -5.36
C ILE A 66 -9.24 -3.40 -6.27
N SER A 67 -8.11 -4.08 -6.09
CA SER A 67 -6.94 -3.94 -6.95
C SER A 67 -7.21 -4.44 -8.37
N ASP A 68 -7.82 -5.62 -8.50
CA ASP A 68 -8.21 -6.18 -9.79
C ASP A 68 -9.21 -5.27 -10.54
N ALA A 69 -10.16 -4.66 -9.80
CA ALA A 69 -11.07 -3.68 -10.38
C ALA A 69 -10.36 -2.42 -10.90
N LEU A 70 -9.31 -1.96 -10.22
CA LEU A 70 -8.50 -0.84 -10.71
C LEU A 70 -7.74 -1.21 -12.00
N GLU A 71 -7.18 -2.41 -12.05
CA GLU A 71 -6.51 -2.90 -13.26
C GLU A 71 -7.50 -3.05 -14.42
N ALA A 72 -8.69 -3.59 -14.16
CA ALA A 72 -9.76 -3.67 -15.14
C ALA A 72 -10.21 -2.29 -15.64
N LEU A 73 -10.31 -1.29 -14.75
CA LEU A 73 -10.64 0.09 -15.13
C LEU A 73 -9.56 0.69 -16.05
N ILE A 74 -8.27 0.49 -15.73
CA ILE A 74 -7.16 0.90 -16.61
C ILE A 74 -7.27 0.23 -17.98
N GLY A 75 -7.59 -1.06 -18.00
CA GLY A 75 -7.84 -1.80 -19.24
C GLY A 75 -9.01 -1.24 -20.04
N ALA A 76 -10.13 -0.91 -19.38
CA ALA A 76 -11.30 -0.31 -20.02
C ALA A 76 -10.99 1.07 -20.62
N ILE A 77 -10.28 1.94 -19.88
CA ILE A 77 -9.83 3.25 -20.38
C ILE A 77 -8.94 3.08 -21.62
N TYR A 78 -8.05 2.08 -21.60
CA TYR A 78 -7.19 1.79 -22.75
C TYR A 78 -7.99 1.36 -23.98
N LEU A 79 -8.98 0.47 -23.81
CA LEU A 79 -9.80 -0.02 -24.92
C LEU A 79 -10.69 1.06 -25.52
N ASP A 80 -11.21 1.96 -24.70
CA ASP A 80 -12.09 3.05 -25.11
C ASP A 80 -11.32 4.26 -25.67
N GLY A 81 -10.27 4.71 -24.95
CA GLY A 81 -9.57 5.96 -25.22
C GLY A 81 -8.12 5.82 -25.67
N GLY A 82 -7.61 4.60 -25.79
CA GLY A 82 -6.24 4.32 -26.23
C GLY A 82 -5.16 4.54 -25.15
N PHE A 83 -3.92 4.33 -25.56
CA PHE A 83 -2.74 4.34 -24.66
C PHE A 83 -2.55 5.65 -23.90
N ALA A 84 -2.74 6.79 -24.56
CA ALA A 84 -2.50 8.10 -23.97
C ALA A 84 -3.41 8.36 -22.77
N ASN A 85 -4.71 8.06 -22.88
CA ASN A 85 -5.68 8.26 -21.81
C ASN A 85 -5.44 7.32 -20.63
N ALA A 86 -5.11 6.05 -20.89
CA ALA A 86 -4.76 5.11 -19.83
C ALA A 86 -3.45 5.49 -19.13
N LYS A 87 -2.45 5.98 -19.87
CA LYS A 87 -1.19 6.48 -19.32
C LYS A 87 -1.43 7.70 -18.42
N GLU A 88 -2.25 8.65 -18.84
CA GLU A 88 -2.61 9.81 -18.04
C GLU A 88 -3.31 9.40 -16.74
N PHE A 89 -4.27 8.47 -16.80
CA PHE A 89 -4.94 7.94 -15.62
C PHE A 89 -3.95 7.30 -14.65
N ILE A 90 -3.04 6.46 -15.13
CA ILE A 90 -2.01 5.81 -14.31
C ILE A 90 -1.10 6.87 -13.64
N HIS A 91 -0.64 7.88 -14.39
CA HIS A 91 0.17 8.96 -13.83
C HIS A 91 -0.57 9.71 -12.72
N ARG A 92 -1.83 10.02 -12.93
CA ARG A 92 -2.63 10.84 -12.01
C ARG A 92 -3.02 10.10 -10.74
N PHE A 93 -3.33 8.81 -10.81
CA PHE A 93 -3.93 8.07 -9.70
C PHE A 93 -3.05 6.95 -9.12
N VAL A 94 -2.08 6.46 -9.89
CA VAL A 94 -1.20 5.37 -9.44
C VAL A 94 0.23 5.85 -9.20
N LEU A 95 0.79 6.70 -10.06
CA LEU A 95 2.19 7.15 -9.97
C LEU A 95 2.37 8.45 -9.18
N ASN A 96 1.31 8.99 -8.60
CA ASN A 96 1.40 10.07 -7.64
C ASN A 96 1.91 9.58 -6.28
N ASP A 97 2.47 10.47 -5.47
CA ASP A 97 2.84 10.24 -4.07
C ASP A 97 3.66 8.95 -3.82
N LEU A 98 4.69 8.74 -4.65
CA LEU A 98 5.52 7.54 -4.61
C LEU A 98 6.21 7.33 -3.26
N GLU A 99 6.59 8.40 -2.58
CA GLU A 99 7.25 8.33 -1.28
C GLU A 99 6.37 7.63 -0.24
N ASN A 100 5.08 7.99 -0.15
CA ASN A 100 4.16 7.35 0.77
C ASN A 100 3.83 5.91 0.38
N LYS A 101 3.73 5.62 -0.93
CA LYS A 101 3.51 4.26 -1.42
C LYS A 101 4.69 3.34 -1.10
N GLN A 102 5.90 3.80 -1.32
CA GLN A 102 7.12 3.08 -0.95
C GLN A 102 7.23 2.92 0.58
N LEU A 103 6.93 3.99 1.32
CA LEU A 103 6.90 3.95 2.77
C LEU A 103 5.88 2.93 3.28
N PHE A 104 4.71 2.84 2.67
CA PHE A 104 3.69 1.85 2.99
C PHE A 104 4.18 0.42 2.71
N TYR A 105 4.76 0.18 1.52
CA TYR A 105 5.24 -1.13 1.11
C TYR A 105 6.38 -1.65 2.00
N ASP A 106 7.36 -0.81 2.30
CA ASP A 106 8.55 -1.17 3.08
C ASP A 106 8.39 -0.85 4.59
N SER A 107 7.19 -0.49 5.05
CA SER A 107 6.96 0.07 6.39
C SER A 107 7.52 -0.79 7.53
N LYS A 108 7.38 -2.11 7.48
CA LYS A 108 7.90 -3.00 8.53
C LYS A 108 9.42 -2.97 8.59
N THR A 109 10.09 -3.00 7.45
CA THR A 109 11.56 -2.97 7.35
C THR A 109 12.09 -1.62 7.82
N ILE A 110 11.51 -0.53 7.31
CA ILE A 110 11.92 0.84 7.68
C ILE A 110 11.70 1.07 9.17
N LEU A 111 10.54 0.67 9.71
CA LEU A 111 10.24 0.83 11.12
C LEU A 111 11.23 0.07 12.01
N GLN A 112 11.57 -1.15 11.63
CA GLN A 112 12.55 -1.95 12.35
C GLN A 112 13.92 -1.27 12.37
N GLU A 113 14.40 -0.75 11.24
CA GLU A 113 15.67 -0.01 11.16
C GLU A 113 15.66 1.24 12.03
N VAL A 114 14.57 2.02 12.00
CA VAL A 114 14.41 3.23 12.81
C VAL A 114 14.43 2.91 14.29
N VAL A 115 13.70 1.89 14.73
CA VAL A 115 13.60 1.49 16.14
C VAL A 115 14.92 0.92 16.66
N GLN A 116 15.61 0.11 15.86
CA GLN A 116 16.94 -0.44 16.18
C GLN A 116 17.98 0.66 16.34
N ALA A 117 17.90 1.75 15.57
CA ALA A 117 18.79 2.91 15.73
C ALA A 117 18.63 3.59 17.11
N HIS A 118 17.51 3.39 17.78
CA HIS A 118 17.25 3.85 19.16
C HIS A 118 17.55 2.78 20.23
N GLY A 119 18.13 1.63 19.84
CA GLY A 119 18.42 0.53 20.75
C GLY A 119 17.18 -0.22 21.26
N LEU A 120 16.07 -0.14 20.52
CA LEU A 120 14.80 -0.77 20.86
C LEU A 120 14.39 -1.81 19.81
N GLU A 121 13.36 -2.59 20.12
CA GLU A 121 12.73 -3.54 19.22
C GLU A 121 11.26 -3.20 19.01
N VAL A 122 10.73 -3.54 17.83
CA VAL A 122 9.31 -3.39 17.51
C VAL A 122 8.58 -4.65 17.95
N GLU A 123 7.60 -4.48 18.81
CA GLU A 123 6.68 -5.54 19.19
C GLU A 123 5.33 -5.37 18.48
N TYR A 124 4.77 -6.48 17.98
CA TYR A 124 3.43 -6.52 17.39
C TYR A 124 2.54 -7.43 18.21
N GLU A 125 1.48 -6.87 18.76
CA GLU A 125 0.51 -7.58 19.59
C GLU A 125 -0.83 -7.67 18.87
N LEU A 126 -1.36 -8.89 18.70
CA LEU A 126 -2.72 -9.09 18.20
C LEU A 126 -3.69 -8.80 19.34
N THR A 127 -4.48 -7.74 19.21
CA THR A 127 -5.40 -7.30 20.29
C THR A 127 -6.84 -7.72 20.08
N GLY A 128 -7.18 -8.22 18.89
CA GLY A 128 -8.52 -8.71 18.61
C GLY A 128 -8.71 -9.18 17.18
N GLU A 129 -9.81 -9.88 16.99
CA GLU A 129 -10.32 -10.31 15.70
C GLU A 129 -11.82 -10.01 15.68
N GLU A 130 -12.33 -9.47 14.58
CA GLU A 130 -13.76 -9.20 14.41
C GLU A 130 -14.23 -9.61 13.01
N GLY A 131 -15.55 -9.81 12.89
CA GLY A 131 -16.18 -10.22 11.63
C GLY A 131 -16.26 -11.74 11.44
N PRO A 132 -17.05 -12.20 10.46
CA PRO A 132 -17.18 -13.61 10.12
C PRO A 132 -15.88 -14.16 9.53
N GLU A 133 -15.72 -15.48 9.51
CA GLU A 133 -14.47 -16.14 9.05
C GLU A 133 -14.01 -15.71 7.64
N HIS A 134 -14.95 -15.42 6.74
CA HIS A 134 -14.69 -15.03 5.36
C HIS A 134 -14.40 -13.52 5.19
N ASP A 135 -14.64 -12.70 6.21
CA ASP A 135 -14.36 -11.26 6.23
C ASP A 135 -13.77 -10.83 7.58
N LYS A 136 -12.84 -11.62 8.08
CA LYS A 136 -12.19 -11.38 9.35
C LYS A 136 -11.27 -10.17 9.31
N LYS A 137 -11.39 -9.28 10.28
CA LYS A 137 -10.49 -8.16 10.52
C LYS A 137 -9.63 -8.43 11.75
N PHE A 138 -8.35 -8.24 11.59
CA PHE A 138 -7.36 -8.37 12.66
C PHE A 138 -6.97 -6.99 13.17
N HIS A 139 -6.91 -6.84 14.48
CA HIS A 139 -6.45 -5.62 15.15
C HIS A 139 -5.09 -5.90 15.77
N VAL A 140 -4.10 -5.09 15.41
CA VAL A 140 -2.72 -5.20 15.89
C VAL A 140 -2.29 -3.88 16.50
N ILE A 141 -1.58 -3.93 17.62
CA ILE A 141 -0.82 -2.82 18.16
C ILE A 141 0.65 -3.04 17.85
N ALA A 142 1.29 -2.03 17.27
CA ALA A 142 2.75 -1.95 17.20
C ALA A 142 3.25 -0.99 18.27
N LYS A 143 4.27 -1.40 19.03
CA LYS A 143 4.88 -0.61 20.10
C LYS A 143 6.40 -0.74 20.09
N ALA A 144 7.10 0.29 20.52
CA ALA A 144 8.55 0.28 20.73
C ALA A 144 8.90 1.19 21.90
N GLY A 145 9.09 0.60 23.08
CA GLY A 145 9.37 1.34 24.31
C GLY A 145 8.40 2.50 24.53
N ASN A 146 8.97 3.69 24.71
CA ASN A 146 8.22 4.95 24.84
C ASN A 146 8.11 5.76 23.52
N LEU A 147 8.64 5.25 22.40
CA LEU A 147 8.64 5.98 21.14
C LEU A 147 7.25 6.08 20.53
N PHE A 148 6.50 4.99 20.55
CA PHE A 148 5.12 4.94 20.04
C PHE A 148 4.34 3.72 20.55
N VAL A 149 3.02 3.88 20.53
CA VAL A 149 2.04 2.81 20.62
C VAL A 149 0.95 3.13 19.60
N VAL A 150 0.84 2.35 18.53
CA VAL A 150 -0.09 2.62 17.41
C VAL A 150 -0.84 1.38 16.99
N LYS A 151 -2.04 1.59 16.47
CA LYS A 151 -2.93 0.51 16.00
C LYS A 151 -2.85 0.37 14.49
N GLY A 152 -3.04 -0.87 14.02
CA GLY A 152 -3.26 -1.19 12.62
C GLY A 152 -4.34 -2.25 12.51
N THR A 153 -5.07 -2.23 11.41
CA THR A 153 -6.11 -3.20 11.08
C THR A 153 -5.91 -3.77 9.69
N GLY A 154 -6.36 -4.99 9.44
CA GLY A 154 -6.27 -5.61 8.12
C GLY A 154 -6.98 -6.93 8.08
N HIS A 155 -7.29 -7.45 6.88
CA HIS A 155 -7.96 -8.73 6.67
C HIS A 155 -7.05 -9.95 6.90
N THR A 156 -5.76 -9.73 7.11
CA THR A 156 -4.80 -10.73 7.56
C THR A 156 -3.95 -10.16 8.70
N LYS A 157 -3.40 -11.03 9.55
CA LYS A 157 -2.45 -10.60 10.60
C LYS A 157 -1.27 -9.82 10.00
N LYS A 158 -0.78 -10.26 8.83
CA LYS A 158 0.32 -9.60 8.11
C LYS A 158 -0.09 -8.19 7.64
N ALA A 159 -1.28 -8.03 7.06
CA ALA A 159 -1.80 -6.72 6.61
C ALA A 159 -2.01 -5.77 7.80
N ALA A 160 -2.55 -6.27 8.92
CA ALA A 160 -2.73 -5.48 10.13
C ALA A 160 -1.38 -4.99 10.73
N GLN A 161 -0.35 -5.86 10.74
CA GLN A 161 1.01 -5.48 11.15
C GLN A 161 1.64 -4.45 10.20
N GLN A 162 1.43 -4.62 8.89
CA GLN A 162 1.92 -3.67 7.88
C GLN A 162 1.30 -2.29 8.09
N GLN A 163 -0.03 -2.25 8.29
CA GLN A 163 -0.73 -1.01 8.57
C GLN A 163 -0.28 -0.37 9.89
N ALA A 164 -0.07 -1.16 10.94
CA ALA A 164 0.45 -0.66 12.21
C ALA A 164 1.86 -0.06 12.06
N ALA A 165 2.74 -0.74 11.29
CA ALA A 165 4.08 -0.24 10.99
C ALA A 165 4.04 1.09 10.23
N TYR A 166 3.19 1.20 9.21
CA TYR A 166 3.01 2.43 8.46
C TYR A 166 2.51 3.59 9.34
N ASN A 167 1.49 3.32 10.17
CA ASN A 167 0.97 4.30 11.12
C ASN A 167 2.04 4.76 12.12
N ALA A 168 2.93 3.85 12.57
CA ALA A 168 4.05 4.19 13.44
C ALA A 168 5.05 5.13 12.75
N LEU A 169 5.37 4.87 11.48
CA LEU A 169 6.26 5.75 10.70
C LEU A 169 5.65 7.13 10.50
N LEU A 170 4.35 7.21 10.19
CA LEU A 170 3.66 8.51 10.09
C LEU A 170 3.66 9.26 11.43
N HIS A 171 3.46 8.55 12.55
CA HIS A 171 3.53 9.12 13.88
C HIS A 171 4.93 9.67 14.20
N LEU A 172 5.98 8.91 13.92
CA LEU A 172 7.37 9.33 14.12
C LEU A 172 7.72 10.53 13.24
N LYS A 173 7.32 10.53 11.97
CA LYS A 173 7.50 11.66 11.04
C LYS A 173 6.86 12.94 11.56
N LYS A 174 5.64 12.84 12.09
CA LYS A 174 4.90 13.98 12.67
C LYS A 174 5.60 14.54 13.93
N ASN A 175 6.26 13.69 14.69
CA ASN A 175 7.00 14.06 15.91
C ASN A 175 8.46 14.46 15.63
N GLY A 176 8.84 14.69 14.37
CA GLY A 176 10.16 15.21 13.99
C GLY A 176 11.27 14.16 13.85
N THR A 177 10.94 12.87 13.93
CA THR A 177 11.91 11.81 13.64
C THR A 177 12.16 11.76 12.14
N GLN A 178 13.36 12.14 11.72
CA GLN A 178 13.78 11.99 10.33
C GLN A 178 14.20 10.54 10.05
N PHE A 179 13.54 9.90 9.13
CA PHE A 179 13.97 8.65 8.54
C PHE A 179 13.80 8.75 7.03
N MET A 180 14.81 8.33 6.29
CA MET A 180 14.68 8.18 4.85
C MET A 180 14.58 6.69 4.55
N PRO A 181 13.66 6.25 3.66
CA PRO A 181 13.81 4.95 3.05
C PRO A 181 15.19 4.95 2.39
N LYS A 182 16.05 3.98 2.77
CA LYS A 182 17.39 3.88 2.18
C LYS A 182 17.31 3.66 0.68
N GLY A 183 17.27 4.75 -0.06
CA GLY A 183 17.48 4.85 -1.48
C GLY A 183 18.86 5.48 -1.73
N LYS A 184 19.92 4.85 -1.24
CA LYS A 184 21.27 5.16 -1.69
C LYS A 184 21.92 3.91 -2.23
#